data_e4a591e46761ffa3d4b47c55b4eeee7f
#
_entry.id   e4a591e46761ffa3d4b47c55b4eeee7f
#
_cell.length_a   1.000
_cell.length_b   1.000
_cell.length_c   1.000
_cell.angle_alpha   90.00
_cell.angle_beta   90.00
_cell.angle_gamma   90.00
#
_symmetry.space_group_name_H-M   'P 1'
#
loop_
_entity.id
_entity.type
_entity.pdbx_description
1 polymer ?
#
loop_
_entity_poly.entity_id
_entity_poly.type
_entity_poly.pdbx_seq_one_letter_code
_entity_poly.pdbx_strand_id
1 'polypeptide(L)'
;MAITFNQAARVGSYVVGQHLRGKKRYPLVLMLEPLFRCNLACAGCGKIDYPDDILNQRLSVAECMEAIEECGAPMVSIAGGEPLLHREMPEIVRGYLERDKFVILCTNALLLAKKIDQYTPDDRFSWSIHLDGDKAMHDASVCLDGTYEKAVAGIKLAKERGFRTQINCTLFHGADGERVAAFFDEVTKLGVDGITVSPGYAYERAPDQEHFLSRERTKRLFRDILSRGNGGKNWSFTQSPLFLDFLAGNQTYECTPWSMPLRCVFGWQKPCYLLGEGYAKTFRELMDGTDWDQYGVGKYEKCANCMVHCGFEGTAVTDSITRPWKMLPLAMRGVKTDGPFAPDIPLDHQRPAQYVFSRHVEEKLAEIKSRKPGSQPAEAAE
;
A
#
# COMPACT_ATOMS: atom_id res chain seq x y z
N MET A 1 -19.59 -5.28 1.74
CA MET A 1 -19.00 -4.69 0.51
C MET A 1 -17.68 -4.02 0.90
N ALA A 2 -16.58 -4.41 0.28
CA ALA A 2 -15.24 -3.87 0.61
C ALA A 2 -15.16 -2.35 0.44
N ILE A 3 -15.70 -1.84 -0.65
CA ILE A 3 -15.79 -0.40 -0.96
C ILE A 3 -17.23 0.08 -0.78
N THR A 4 -17.44 1.17 -0.03
CA THR A 4 -18.79 1.75 0.15
C THR A 4 -19.23 2.46 -1.14
N PHE A 5 -20.54 2.57 -1.33
CA PHE A 5 -21.10 3.32 -2.47
C PHE A 5 -20.61 4.78 -2.47
N ASN A 6 -20.57 5.42 -1.29
CA ASN A 6 -20.05 6.78 -1.15
C ASN A 6 -18.56 6.89 -1.60
N GLN A 7 -17.73 5.94 -1.19
CA GLN A 7 -16.32 5.91 -1.60
C GLN A 7 -16.21 5.75 -3.13
N ALA A 8 -16.92 4.79 -3.71
CA ALA A 8 -16.92 4.56 -5.15
C ALA A 8 -17.40 5.81 -5.95
N ALA A 9 -18.49 6.44 -5.48
CA ALA A 9 -19.04 7.64 -6.11
C ALA A 9 -18.06 8.82 -6.05
N ARG A 10 -17.42 9.05 -4.89
CA ARG A 10 -16.48 10.18 -4.71
C ARG A 10 -15.19 9.98 -5.50
N VAL A 11 -14.61 8.79 -5.47
CA VAL A 11 -13.43 8.47 -6.28
C VAL A 11 -13.76 8.54 -7.77
N GLY A 12 -14.92 8.00 -8.18
CA GLY A 12 -15.41 8.08 -9.55
C GLY A 12 -15.57 9.53 -10.04
N SER A 13 -16.26 10.35 -9.26
CA SER A 13 -16.44 11.78 -9.56
C SER A 13 -15.11 12.54 -9.61
N TYR A 14 -14.17 12.21 -8.73
CA TYR A 14 -12.84 12.80 -8.74
C TYR A 14 -12.10 12.44 -10.06
N VAL A 15 -12.07 11.16 -10.45
CA VAL A 15 -11.42 10.71 -11.70
C VAL A 15 -12.03 11.39 -12.90
N VAL A 16 -13.38 11.39 -13.02
CA VAL A 16 -14.08 12.09 -14.11
C VAL A 16 -13.71 13.57 -14.14
N GLY A 17 -13.69 14.24 -12.97
CA GLY A 17 -13.30 15.64 -12.86
C GLY A 17 -11.86 15.91 -13.30
N GLN A 18 -10.90 15.00 -13.03
CA GLN A 18 -9.52 15.13 -13.55
C GLN A 18 -9.46 14.98 -15.07
N HIS A 19 -10.19 14.02 -15.63
CA HIS A 19 -10.29 13.83 -17.06
C HIS A 19 -10.88 15.04 -17.78
N LEU A 20 -11.98 15.62 -17.26
CA LEU A 20 -12.60 16.82 -17.82
C LEU A 20 -11.68 18.04 -17.79
N ARG A 21 -10.74 18.09 -16.84
CA ARG A 21 -9.69 19.13 -16.75
C ARG A 21 -8.46 18.82 -17.63
N GLY A 22 -8.49 17.73 -18.40
CA GLY A 22 -7.38 17.31 -19.27
C GLY A 22 -6.14 16.82 -18.50
N LYS A 23 -6.25 16.53 -17.19
CA LYS A 23 -5.10 16.07 -16.39
C LYS A 23 -4.83 14.59 -16.67
N LYS A 24 -3.61 14.29 -17.12
CA LYS A 24 -3.14 12.92 -17.39
C LYS A 24 -2.54 12.25 -16.16
N ARG A 25 -1.97 13.03 -15.23
CA ARG A 25 -1.29 12.55 -14.01
C ARG A 25 -1.93 13.22 -12.79
N TYR A 26 -2.49 12.42 -11.90
CA TYR A 26 -3.17 12.89 -10.69
C TYR A 26 -3.14 11.80 -9.62
N PRO A 27 -3.06 12.16 -8.32
CA PRO A 27 -3.06 11.19 -7.24
C PRO A 27 -4.47 10.68 -6.96
N LEU A 28 -4.58 9.41 -6.60
CA LEU A 28 -5.80 8.78 -6.09
C LEU A 28 -5.70 8.53 -4.58
N VAL A 29 -4.52 8.11 -4.12
CA VAL A 29 -4.26 7.80 -2.73
C VAL A 29 -2.95 8.45 -2.32
N LEU A 30 -2.96 9.29 -1.29
CA LEU A 30 -1.74 9.68 -0.61
C LEU A 30 -1.26 8.48 0.22
N MET A 31 -0.08 7.95 -0.08
CA MET A 31 0.62 7.07 0.83
C MET A 31 1.40 7.91 1.83
N LEU A 32 1.13 7.75 3.13
CA LEU A 32 1.76 8.51 4.19
C LEU A 32 2.55 7.57 5.10
N GLU A 33 3.84 7.87 5.26
CA GLU A 33 4.71 7.20 6.24
C GLU A 33 5.19 8.23 7.26
N PRO A 34 4.41 8.50 8.32
CA PRO A 34 4.71 9.58 9.25
C PRO A 34 5.88 9.27 10.18
N LEU A 35 6.30 8.01 10.26
CA LEU A 35 7.47 7.51 10.99
C LEU A 35 7.95 6.18 10.39
N PHE A 36 9.22 5.83 10.68
CA PHE A 36 9.78 4.53 10.29
C PHE A 36 9.96 3.56 11.47
N ARG A 37 9.87 4.04 12.71
CA ARG A 37 9.95 3.17 13.89
C ARG A 37 8.82 2.14 13.87
N CYS A 38 9.20 0.88 14.15
CA CYS A 38 8.28 -0.24 14.21
C CYS A 38 8.61 -1.12 15.41
N ASN A 39 7.65 -1.88 15.88
CA ASN A 39 7.79 -2.91 16.91
C ASN A 39 7.89 -4.33 16.34
N LEU A 40 8.08 -4.45 15.00
CA LEU A 40 8.37 -5.69 14.27
C LEU A 40 9.58 -5.50 13.35
N ALA A 41 10.24 -6.62 13.01
CA ALA A 41 11.38 -6.71 12.09
C ALA A 41 11.07 -7.70 10.96
N CYS A 42 10.05 -7.41 10.16
CA CYS A 42 9.57 -8.29 9.10
C CYS A 42 10.64 -8.53 8.03
N ALA A 43 10.76 -9.80 7.56
CA ALA A 43 11.76 -10.21 6.58
C ALA A 43 11.69 -9.40 5.26
N GLY A 44 10.50 -9.03 4.82
CA GLY A 44 10.27 -8.32 3.56
C GLY A 44 10.22 -6.78 3.67
N CYS A 45 10.64 -6.15 4.79
CA CYS A 45 10.38 -4.72 5.02
C CYS A 45 11.64 -3.84 5.07
N GLY A 46 12.53 -3.99 6.04
CA GLY A 46 13.75 -3.17 6.22
C GLY A 46 13.54 -1.71 6.63
N LYS A 47 12.32 -1.29 7.00
CA LYS A 47 12.05 0.09 7.45
C LYS A 47 12.75 0.45 8.77
N ILE A 48 13.02 -0.53 9.62
CA ILE A 48 13.71 -0.33 10.90
C ILE A 48 15.24 -0.28 10.79
N ASP A 49 15.79 -0.54 9.61
CA ASP A 49 17.23 -0.56 9.38
C ASP A 49 17.85 0.83 9.19
N TYR A 50 17.07 1.88 9.42
CA TYR A 50 17.57 3.24 9.49
C TYR A 50 18.28 3.52 10.83
N PRO A 51 19.30 4.39 10.84
CA PRO A 51 19.90 4.88 12.09
C PRO A 51 18.85 5.49 13.03
N ASP A 52 19.11 5.40 14.35
CA ASP A 52 18.18 5.90 15.39
C ASP A 52 17.77 7.35 15.21
N ASP A 53 18.68 8.23 14.77
CA ASP A 53 18.38 9.65 14.49
C ASP A 53 17.27 9.80 13.45
N ILE A 54 17.17 8.89 12.48
CA ILE A 54 16.11 8.87 11.47
C ILE A 54 14.86 8.16 12.03
N LEU A 55 15.03 7.05 12.76
CA LEU A 55 13.90 6.33 13.36
C LEU A 55 13.16 7.19 14.41
N ASN A 56 13.83 8.18 15.00
CA ASN A 56 13.23 9.13 15.93
C ASN A 56 12.50 10.30 15.24
N GLN A 57 12.66 10.46 13.91
CA GLN A 57 11.91 11.46 13.16
C GLN A 57 10.46 11.05 12.99
N ARG A 58 9.58 12.03 13.01
CA ARG A 58 8.16 11.86 12.70
C ARG A 58 7.61 13.12 12.04
N LEU A 59 6.62 12.96 11.18
CA LEU A 59 5.85 14.09 10.67
C LEU A 59 4.90 14.58 11.76
N SER A 60 4.82 15.88 11.93
CA SER A 60 3.80 16.52 12.77
C SER A 60 2.40 16.40 12.14
N VAL A 61 1.36 16.64 12.92
CA VAL A 61 -0.03 16.75 12.41
C VAL A 61 -0.10 17.75 11.26
N ALA A 62 0.54 18.93 11.42
CA ALA A 62 0.54 19.96 10.39
C ALA A 62 1.16 19.49 9.08
N GLU A 63 2.32 18.83 9.11
CA GLU A 63 2.97 18.30 7.91
C GLU A 63 2.14 17.18 7.24
N CYS A 64 1.42 16.37 8.03
CA CYS A 64 0.50 15.37 7.49
C CYS A 64 -0.70 16.04 6.78
N MET A 65 -1.25 17.12 7.36
CA MET A 65 -2.36 17.86 6.73
C MET A 65 -1.89 18.60 5.47
N GLU A 66 -0.72 19.23 5.50
CA GLU A 66 -0.12 19.89 4.33
C GLU A 66 0.05 18.91 3.17
N ALA A 67 0.51 17.68 3.45
CA ALA A 67 0.71 16.66 2.42
C ALA A 67 -0.58 16.33 1.64
N ILE A 68 -1.71 16.20 2.31
CA ILE A 68 -2.98 15.91 1.63
C ILE A 68 -3.55 17.13 0.90
N GLU A 69 -3.30 18.32 1.40
CA GLU A 69 -3.68 19.58 0.76
C GLU A 69 -2.87 19.83 -0.51
N GLU A 70 -1.56 19.60 -0.46
CA GLU A 70 -0.67 19.71 -1.65
C GLU A 70 -1.07 18.73 -2.76
N CYS A 71 -1.29 17.46 -2.45
CA CYS A 71 -1.55 16.46 -3.47
C CYS A 71 -3.02 16.39 -3.89
N GLY A 72 -3.95 16.76 -3.02
CA GLY A 72 -5.37 16.78 -3.31
C GLY A 72 -6.02 15.40 -3.53
N ALA A 73 -5.37 14.31 -3.11
CA ALA A 73 -5.91 12.96 -3.24
C ALA A 73 -7.22 12.80 -2.43
N PRO A 74 -8.19 12.02 -2.93
CA PRO A 74 -9.44 11.75 -2.19
C PRO A 74 -9.24 10.77 -1.02
N MET A 75 -8.16 10.00 -1.04
CA MET A 75 -7.89 8.96 -0.05
C MET A 75 -6.49 9.09 0.54
N VAL A 76 -6.31 8.60 1.76
CA VAL A 76 -5.04 8.47 2.45
C VAL A 76 -4.87 7.04 2.93
N SER A 77 -3.71 6.44 2.66
CA SER A 77 -3.24 5.19 3.27
C SER A 77 -2.07 5.51 4.19
N ILE A 78 -2.28 5.38 5.50
CA ILE A 78 -1.27 5.66 6.51
C ILE A 78 -0.54 4.35 6.83
N ALA A 79 0.75 4.31 6.51
CA ALA A 79 1.63 3.18 6.74
C ALA A 79 2.92 3.66 7.46
N GLY A 80 4.07 3.17 7.08
CA GLY A 80 5.36 3.54 7.64
C GLY A 80 6.02 2.37 8.34
N GLY A 81 6.55 2.58 9.55
CA GLY A 81 6.83 1.53 10.50
C GLY A 81 5.52 1.01 11.11
N GLU A 82 5.30 1.23 12.41
CA GLU A 82 3.99 0.98 13.01
C GLU A 82 3.31 2.33 13.34
N PRO A 83 2.24 2.72 12.62
CA PRO A 83 1.58 4.01 12.83
C PRO A 83 1.05 4.22 14.25
N LEU A 84 0.66 3.16 14.95
CA LEU A 84 0.20 3.26 16.33
C LEU A 84 1.29 3.63 17.35
N LEU A 85 2.57 3.68 16.94
CA LEU A 85 3.64 4.27 17.73
C LEU A 85 3.65 5.80 17.65
N HIS A 86 2.99 6.39 16.67
CA HIS A 86 2.87 7.86 16.57
C HIS A 86 1.88 8.38 17.62
N ARG A 87 2.35 9.26 18.50
CA ARG A 87 1.55 9.76 19.65
C ARG A 87 0.29 10.51 19.20
N GLU A 88 0.39 11.28 18.12
CA GLU A 88 -0.66 12.13 17.57
C GLU A 88 -1.46 11.46 16.43
N MET A 89 -1.34 10.12 16.25
CA MET A 89 -2.05 9.41 15.19
C MET A 89 -3.57 9.58 15.23
N PRO A 90 -4.24 9.56 16.40
CA PRO A 90 -5.69 9.83 16.45
C PRO A 90 -6.06 11.23 15.93
N GLU A 91 -5.22 12.23 16.17
CA GLU A 91 -5.42 13.60 15.68
C GLU A 91 -5.20 13.68 14.17
N ILE A 92 -4.17 13.00 13.65
CA ILE A 92 -3.92 12.90 12.21
C ILE A 92 -5.12 12.27 11.48
N VAL A 93 -5.64 11.15 11.99
CA VAL A 93 -6.82 10.47 11.42
C VAL A 93 -8.03 11.40 11.44
N ARG A 94 -8.31 12.07 12.56
CA ARG A 94 -9.41 13.02 12.70
C ARG A 94 -9.27 14.17 11.71
N GLY A 95 -8.08 14.75 11.59
CA GLY A 95 -7.80 15.85 10.67
C GLY A 95 -8.06 15.49 9.20
N TYR A 96 -7.81 14.24 8.79
CA TYR A 96 -8.18 13.77 7.45
C TYR A 96 -9.68 13.57 7.27
N LEU A 97 -10.39 13.04 8.29
CA LEU A 97 -11.84 12.87 8.26
C LEU A 97 -12.57 14.21 8.20
N GLU A 98 -12.09 15.23 8.92
CA GLU A 98 -12.59 16.61 8.87
C GLU A 98 -12.40 17.26 7.49
N ARG A 99 -11.40 16.80 6.73
CA ARG A 99 -11.16 17.20 5.33
C ARG A 99 -11.88 16.31 4.32
N ASP A 100 -12.85 15.53 4.77
CA ASP A 100 -13.64 14.63 3.92
C ASP A 100 -12.80 13.58 3.16
N LYS A 101 -11.70 13.11 3.73
CA LYS A 101 -10.86 12.08 3.13
C LYS A 101 -11.27 10.68 3.58
N PHE A 102 -11.10 9.69 2.70
CA PHE A 102 -11.14 8.29 3.10
C PHE A 102 -9.78 7.91 3.68
N VAL A 103 -9.78 7.34 4.87
CA VAL A 103 -8.57 7.03 5.64
C VAL A 103 -8.46 5.52 5.83
N ILE A 104 -7.33 4.98 5.43
CA ILE A 104 -6.93 3.59 5.68
C ILE A 104 -5.73 3.66 6.62
N LEU A 105 -5.88 3.17 7.86
CA LEU A 105 -4.80 3.10 8.83
C LEU A 105 -4.26 1.68 8.90
N CYS A 106 -3.04 1.50 8.38
CA CYS A 106 -2.35 0.22 8.39
C CYS A 106 -1.76 -0.05 9.77
N THR A 107 -1.81 -1.30 10.25
CA THR A 107 -1.21 -1.69 11.53
C THR A 107 -0.91 -3.19 11.57
N ASN A 108 0.13 -3.57 12.31
CA ASN A 108 0.40 -4.96 12.65
C ASN A 108 -0.49 -5.47 13.82
N ALA A 109 -1.37 -4.63 14.32
CA ALA A 109 -2.33 -4.88 15.39
C ALA A 109 -1.75 -5.14 16.80
N LEU A 110 -0.44 -5.22 17.00
CA LEU A 110 0.16 -5.49 18.33
C LEU A 110 -0.21 -4.45 19.39
N LEU A 111 -0.48 -3.22 18.97
CA LEU A 111 -0.89 -2.11 19.83
C LEU A 111 -2.38 -1.79 19.75
N LEU A 112 -3.13 -2.43 18.84
CA LEU A 112 -4.50 -2.04 18.53
C LEU A 112 -5.39 -2.09 19.78
N ALA A 113 -5.36 -3.16 20.55
CA ALA A 113 -6.18 -3.30 21.76
C ALA A 113 -5.95 -2.20 22.80
N LYS A 114 -4.73 -1.62 22.86
CA LYS A 114 -4.39 -0.52 23.77
C LYS A 114 -4.76 0.86 23.24
N LYS A 115 -4.96 0.98 21.93
CA LYS A 115 -5.09 2.26 21.24
C LYS A 115 -6.47 2.50 20.61
N ILE A 116 -7.25 1.44 20.39
CA ILE A 116 -8.50 1.52 19.61
C ILE A 116 -9.52 2.51 20.18
N ASP A 117 -9.57 2.66 21.50
CA ASP A 117 -10.50 3.58 22.18
C ASP A 117 -10.17 5.08 21.93
N GLN A 118 -9.02 5.38 21.32
CA GLN A 118 -8.64 6.73 20.92
C GLN A 118 -9.26 7.13 19.56
N TYR A 119 -9.93 6.20 18.88
CA TYR A 119 -10.55 6.39 17.57
C TYR A 119 -12.06 6.21 17.64
N THR A 120 -12.77 6.86 16.73
CA THR A 120 -14.22 6.74 16.58
C THR A 120 -14.54 6.08 15.24
N PRO A 121 -15.47 5.12 15.17
CA PRO A 121 -15.94 4.55 13.91
C PRO A 121 -16.51 5.65 12.99
N ASP A 122 -16.10 5.62 11.72
CA ASP A 122 -16.60 6.48 10.64
C ASP A 122 -16.62 5.65 9.35
N ASP A 123 -17.60 5.82 8.49
CA ASP A 123 -17.71 5.09 7.22
C ASP A 123 -16.55 5.37 6.26
N ARG A 124 -15.83 6.46 6.46
CA ARG A 124 -14.64 6.86 5.70
C ARG A 124 -13.34 6.40 6.34
N PHE A 125 -13.38 5.76 7.52
CA PHE A 125 -12.22 5.26 8.24
C PHE A 125 -12.24 3.73 8.28
N SER A 126 -11.11 3.10 7.92
CA SER A 126 -10.92 1.67 8.03
C SER A 126 -9.56 1.31 8.60
N TRP A 127 -9.54 0.32 9.48
CA TRP A 127 -8.33 -0.38 9.86
C TRP A 127 -7.89 -1.31 8.71
N SER A 128 -6.61 -1.30 8.38
CA SER A 128 -5.98 -2.27 7.48
C SER A 128 -4.97 -3.09 8.28
N ILE A 129 -5.39 -4.27 8.69
CA ILE A 129 -4.60 -5.14 9.56
C ILE A 129 -3.70 -6.03 8.72
N HIS A 130 -2.39 -5.99 8.98
CA HIS A 130 -1.42 -6.81 8.28
C HIS A 130 -1.59 -8.27 8.65
N LEU A 131 -1.79 -9.13 7.63
CA LEU A 131 -1.97 -10.57 7.82
C LEU A 131 -1.64 -11.32 6.52
N ASP A 132 -0.46 -11.94 6.45
CA ASP A 132 0.15 -12.54 5.25
C ASP A 132 -0.12 -14.05 5.09
N GLY A 133 -1.31 -14.50 5.38
CA GLY A 133 -1.68 -15.91 5.25
C GLY A 133 -2.09 -16.55 6.57
N ASP A 134 -2.02 -17.88 6.65
CA ASP A 134 -2.29 -18.60 7.88
C ASP A 134 -1.24 -18.31 8.97
N LYS A 135 -1.45 -18.84 10.17
CA LYS A 135 -0.58 -18.60 11.32
C LYS A 135 0.91 -18.81 11.00
N ALA A 136 1.25 -19.95 10.39
CA ALA A 136 2.64 -20.26 10.11
C ALA A 136 3.27 -19.34 9.08
N MET A 137 2.50 -18.95 8.06
CA MET A 137 2.94 -18.00 7.03
C MET A 137 3.12 -16.60 7.61
N HIS A 138 2.15 -16.13 8.39
CA HIS A 138 2.20 -14.77 8.95
C HIS A 138 3.32 -14.62 9.97
N ASP A 139 3.40 -15.49 10.97
CA ASP A 139 4.41 -15.42 12.02
C ASP A 139 5.84 -15.51 11.43
N ALA A 140 6.03 -16.32 10.36
CA ALA A 140 7.29 -16.37 9.62
C ALA A 140 7.59 -15.07 8.89
N SER A 141 6.62 -14.46 8.19
CA SER A 141 6.81 -13.21 7.43
C SER A 141 7.18 -12.03 8.31
N VAL A 142 6.59 -11.95 9.51
CA VAL A 142 6.86 -10.87 10.48
C VAL A 142 7.99 -11.19 11.44
N CYS A 143 8.59 -12.37 11.36
CA CYS A 143 9.69 -12.85 12.20
C CYS A 143 9.37 -12.83 13.73
N LEU A 144 8.11 -13.07 14.10
CA LEU A 144 7.69 -13.08 15.50
C LEU A 144 6.48 -14.01 15.71
N ASP A 145 6.68 -15.09 16.46
CA ASP A 145 5.63 -16.02 16.83
C ASP A 145 4.52 -15.35 17.66
N GLY A 146 3.27 -15.78 17.43
CA GLY A 146 2.10 -15.30 18.15
C GLY A 146 1.56 -13.96 17.64
N THR A 147 2.08 -13.44 16.55
CA THR A 147 1.58 -12.20 15.92
C THR A 147 0.25 -12.43 15.21
N TYR A 148 0.09 -13.60 14.59
CA TYR A 148 -1.17 -13.99 13.96
C TYR A 148 -2.36 -13.93 14.91
N GLU A 149 -2.25 -14.52 16.11
CA GLU A 149 -3.34 -14.51 17.09
C GLU A 149 -3.68 -13.10 17.55
N LYS A 150 -2.68 -12.21 17.69
CA LYS A 150 -2.90 -10.81 18.05
C LYS A 150 -3.58 -10.04 16.91
N ALA A 151 -3.20 -10.29 15.67
CA ALA A 151 -3.86 -9.70 14.50
C ALA A 151 -5.33 -10.15 14.40
N VAL A 152 -5.61 -11.45 14.54
CA VAL A 152 -6.98 -12.00 14.55
C VAL A 152 -7.80 -11.44 15.72
N ALA A 153 -7.23 -11.33 16.90
CA ALA A 153 -7.89 -10.69 18.05
C ALA A 153 -8.17 -9.21 17.79
N GLY A 154 -7.24 -8.51 17.14
CA GLY A 154 -7.40 -7.11 16.72
C GLY A 154 -8.53 -6.93 15.71
N ILE A 155 -8.66 -7.83 14.73
CA ILE A 155 -9.78 -7.84 13.76
C ILE A 155 -11.11 -7.97 14.50
N LYS A 156 -11.24 -8.97 15.38
CA LYS A 156 -12.48 -9.20 16.15
C LYS A 156 -12.84 -7.99 16.98
N LEU A 157 -11.87 -7.44 17.74
CA LEU A 157 -12.08 -6.24 18.54
C LEU A 157 -12.52 -5.03 17.71
N ALA A 158 -11.88 -4.78 16.59
CA ALA A 158 -12.25 -3.67 15.71
C ALA A 158 -13.67 -3.83 15.17
N LYS A 159 -14.06 -5.04 14.76
CA LYS A 159 -15.43 -5.36 14.33
C LYS A 159 -16.46 -5.21 15.46
N GLU A 160 -16.17 -5.68 16.66
CA GLU A 160 -17.03 -5.52 17.85
C GLU A 160 -17.25 -4.04 18.20
N ARG A 161 -16.24 -3.19 17.98
CA ARG A 161 -16.35 -1.72 18.18
C ARG A 161 -16.97 -0.98 17.01
N GLY A 162 -17.46 -1.67 15.98
CA GLY A 162 -18.16 -1.10 14.83
C GLY A 162 -17.26 -0.46 13.78
N PHE A 163 -15.95 -0.70 13.81
CA PHE A 163 -15.05 -0.19 12.78
C PHE A 163 -15.14 -0.99 11.48
N ARG A 164 -14.95 -0.32 10.38
CA ARG A 164 -14.61 -0.97 9.12
C ARG A 164 -13.19 -1.53 9.25
N THR A 165 -13.03 -2.79 8.86
CA THR A 165 -11.77 -3.53 9.04
C THR A 165 -11.48 -4.36 7.81
N GLN A 166 -10.31 -4.17 7.22
CA GLN A 166 -9.78 -4.96 6.13
C GLN A 166 -8.46 -5.59 6.52
N ILE A 167 -8.04 -6.62 5.80
CA ILE A 167 -6.68 -7.13 5.90
C ILE A 167 -5.82 -6.63 4.74
N ASN A 168 -4.51 -6.52 5.00
CA ASN A 168 -3.48 -6.32 3.97
C ASN A 168 -2.57 -7.54 3.96
N CYS A 169 -2.60 -8.28 2.85
CA CYS A 169 -1.88 -9.53 2.66
C CYS A 169 -0.84 -9.39 1.55
N THR A 170 0.42 -9.68 1.87
CA THR A 170 1.51 -9.75 0.90
C THR A 170 1.89 -11.20 0.66
N LEU A 171 1.90 -11.62 -0.59
CA LEU A 171 2.22 -12.99 -0.99
C LEU A 171 3.66 -13.06 -1.51
N PHE A 172 4.45 -13.96 -0.93
CA PHE A 172 5.84 -14.17 -1.27
C PHE A 172 6.05 -15.47 -2.07
N HIS A 173 7.27 -15.67 -2.57
CA HIS A 173 7.66 -16.92 -3.22
C HIS A 173 7.49 -18.09 -2.25
N GLY A 174 6.95 -19.19 -2.73
CA GLY A 174 6.59 -20.36 -1.92
C GLY A 174 5.16 -20.31 -1.36
N ALA A 175 4.40 -19.22 -1.58
CA ALA A 175 2.98 -19.22 -1.27
C ALA A 175 2.26 -20.27 -2.10
N ASP A 176 1.43 -21.06 -1.43
CA ASP A 176 0.59 -22.11 -2.01
C ASP A 176 -0.82 -21.60 -2.20
N GLY A 177 -1.38 -21.74 -3.41
CA GLY A 177 -2.69 -21.19 -3.74
C GLY A 177 -3.83 -21.78 -2.95
N GLU A 178 -3.74 -23.07 -2.55
CA GLU A 178 -4.76 -23.72 -1.72
C GLU A 178 -4.76 -23.18 -0.30
N ARG A 179 -3.58 -23.03 0.31
CA ARG A 179 -3.43 -22.45 1.63
C ARG A 179 -3.90 -21.00 1.67
N VAL A 180 -3.54 -20.19 0.65
CA VAL A 180 -3.98 -18.80 0.56
C VAL A 180 -5.50 -18.69 0.38
N ALA A 181 -6.12 -19.54 -0.45
CA ALA A 181 -7.55 -19.58 -0.62
C ALA A 181 -8.26 -19.95 0.68
N ALA A 182 -7.79 -20.99 1.40
CA ALA A 182 -8.32 -21.37 2.71
C ALA A 182 -8.20 -20.25 3.74
N PHE A 183 -7.08 -19.53 3.73
CA PHE A 183 -6.88 -18.32 4.56
C PHE A 183 -7.87 -17.20 4.20
N PHE A 184 -8.15 -16.94 2.92
CA PHE A 184 -9.16 -15.95 2.52
C PHE A 184 -10.57 -16.35 2.95
N ASP A 185 -10.90 -17.65 2.94
CA ASP A 185 -12.15 -18.16 3.50
C ASP A 185 -12.23 -17.94 5.01
N GLU A 186 -11.13 -18.15 5.73
CA GLU A 186 -11.06 -17.94 7.17
C GLU A 186 -11.26 -16.46 7.54
N VAL A 187 -10.54 -15.55 6.92
CA VAL A 187 -10.69 -14.11 7.23
C VAL A 187 -12.04 -13.56 6.79
N THR A 188 -12.65 -14.13 5.75
CA THR A 188 -14.03 -13.79 5.36
C THR A 188 -15.02 -14.20 6.45
N LYS A 189 -14.84 -15.38 7.08
CA LYS A 189 -15.64 -15.82 8.24
C LYS A 189 -15.44 -14.96 9.48
N LEU A 190 -14.28 -14.31 9.64
CA LEU A 190 -14.05 -13.31 10.71
C LEU A 190 -14.86 -12.02 10.50
N GLY A 191 -15.49 -11.84 9.34
CA GLY A 191 -16.33 -10.69 9.04
C GLY A 191 -15.57 -9.44 8.64
N VAL A 192 -14.34 -9.59 8.07
CA VAL A 192 -13.62 -8.45 7.50
C VAL A 192 -14.43 -7.80 6.36
N ASP A 193 -14.37 -6.49 6.24
CA ASP A 193 -15.06 -5.76 5.18
C ASP A 193 -14.37 -5.93 3.82
N GLY A 194 -13.06 -6.22 3.84
CA GLY A 194 -12.31 -6.42 2.61
C GLY A 194 -10.93 -7.03 2.78
N ILE A 195 -10.39 -7.50 1.67
CA ILE A 195 -9.06 -8.07 1.53
C ILE A 195 -8.28 -7.22 0.51
N THR A 196 -7.14 -6.66 0.93
CA THR A 196 -6.14 -6.11 0.01
C THR A 196 -5.06 -7.16 -0.15
N VAL A 197 -4.74 -7.56 -1.37
CA VAL A 197 -3.70 -8.55 -1.65
C VAL A 197 -2.68 -8.02 -2.64
N SER A 198 -1.41 -8.26 -2.40
CA SER A 198 -0.32 -7.87 -3.29
C SER A 198 0.74 -8.95 -3.42
N PRO A 199 1.35 -9.09 -4.61
CA PRO A 199 2.59 -9.84 -4.70
C PRO A 199 3.69 -9.10 -3.96
N GLY A 200 4.53 -9.84 -3.21
CA GLY A 200 5.75 -9.32 -2.64
C GLY A 200 6.70 -8.87 -3.75
N TYR A 201 7.20 -7.66 -3.63
CA TYR A 201 8.15 -7.06 -4.57
C TYR A 201 9.47 -6.76 -3.88
N ALA A 202 10.59 -6.97 -4.59
CA ALA A 202 11.93 -6.71 -4.08
C ALA A 202 12.11 -5.25 -3.65
N TYR A 203 11.83 -5.00 -2.39
CA TYR A 203 12.07 -3.73 -1.72
C TYR A 203 13.56 -3.63 -1.40
N GLU A 204 14.22 -2.55 -1.82
CA GLU A 204 15.69 -2.45 -1.78
C GLU A 204 16.32 -2.72 -0.41
N ARG A 205 15.59 -2.44 0.66
CA ARG A 205 16.07 -2.60 2.04
C ARG A 205 15.55 -3.85 2.74
N ALA A 206 14.71 -4.65 2.09
CA ALA A 206 14.23 -5.86 2.72
C ALA A 206 15.41 -6.79 3.06
N PRO A 207 15.51 -7.31 4.30
CA PRO A 207 16.54 -8.25 4.68
C PRO A 207 16.56 -9.51 3.79
N ASP A 208 15.37 -9.97 3.41
CA ASP A 208 15.20 -11.10 2.50
C ASP A 208 14.98 -10.58 1.06
N GLN A 209 15.86 -10.97 0.15
CA GLN A 209 15.80 -10.62 -1.26
C GLN A 209 15.43 -11.81 -2.17
N GLU A 210 15.27 -13.02 -1.61
CA GLU A 210 15.09 -14.25 -2.39
C GLU A 210 13.62 -14.61 -2.59
N HIS A 211 12.74 -14.21 -1.66
CA HIS A 211 11.34 -14.62 -1.62
C HIS A 211 10.37 -13.70 -2.35
N PHE A 212 10.86 -12.81 -3.20
CA PHE A 212 9.99 -11.95 -4.02
C PHE A 212 9.49 -12.67 -5.28
N LEU A 213 8.29 -12.26 -5.73
CA LEU A 213 7.63 -12.90 -6.88
C LEU A 213 8.07 -12.25 -8.21
N SER A 214 8.42 -13.08 -9.19
CA SER A 214 8.48 -12.63 -10.57
C SER A 214 7.07 -12.42 -11.14
N ARG A 215 6.94 -11.65 -12.24
CA ARG A 215 5.64 -11.44 -12.92
C ARG A 215 4.98 -12.76 -13.33
N GLU A 216 5.73 -13.68 -13.89
CA GLU A 216 5.17 -14.97 -14.31
C GLU A 216 4.66 -15.78 -13.11
N ARG A 217 5.43 -15.86 -12.03
CA ARG A 217 5.01 -16.55 -10.80
C ARG A 217 3.79 -15.88 -10.18
N THR A 218 3.74 -14.54 -10.17
CA THR A 218 2.57 -13.78 -9.72
C THR A 218 1.33 -14.18 -10.50
N LYS A 219 1.38 -14.17 -11.83
CA LYS A 219 0.23 -14.53 -12.67
C LYS A 219 -0.26 -15.96 -12.41
N ARG A 220 0.65 -16.91 -12.29
CA ARG A 220 0.33 -18.30 -11.98
C ARG A 220 -0.31 -18.46 -10.61
N LEU A 221 0.29 -17.85 -9.57
CA LEU A 221 -0.20 -17.90 -8.20
C LEU A 221 -1.62 -17.30 -8.10
N PHE A 222 -1.83 -16.10 -8.67
CA PHE A 222 -3.14 -15.45 -8.62
C PHE A 222 -4.21 -16.23 -9.40
N ARG A 223 -3.86 -16.87 -10.52
CA ARG A 223 -4.81 -17.79 -11.20
C ARG A 223 -5.19 -18.98 -10.32
N ASP A 224 -4.21 -19.61 -9.67
CA ASP A 224 -4.48 -20.74 -8.77
C ASP A 224 -5.37 -20.30 -7.61
N ILE A 225 -5.05 -19.23 -6.89
CA ILE A 225 -5.89 -18.69 -5.82
C ILE A 225 -7.31 -18.38 -6.31
N LEU A 226 -7.43 -17.58 -7.36
CA LEU A 226 -8.74 -17.10 -7.83
C LEU A 226 -9.60 -18.21 -8.41
N SER A 227 -9.01 -19.28 -8.98
CA SER A 227 -9.76 -20.45 -9.45
C SER A 227 -10.51 -21.14 -8.31
N ARG A 228 -9.92 -21.18 -7.12
CA ARG A 228 -10.50 -21.81 -5.91
C ARG A 228 -11.61 -20.95 -5.29
N GLY A 229 -11.63 -19.65 -5.56
CA GLY A 229 -12.62 -18.69 -5.09
C GLY A 229 -13.65 -18.24 -6.14
N ASN A 230 -14.00 -19.10 -7.11
CA ASN A 230 -14.94 -18.74 -8.18
C ASN A 230 -14.57 -17.45 -8.91
N GLY A 231 -13.33 -17.36 -9.39
CA GLY A 231 -12.79 -16.15 -10.01
C GLY A 231 -12.68 -14.96 -9.03
N GLY A 232 -12.50 -15.25 -7.75
CA GLY A 232 -12.40 -14.23 -6.69
C GLY A 232 -13.75 -13.75 -6.13
N LYS A 233 -14.88 -14.26 -6.63
CA LYS A 233 -16.23 -13.81 -6.21
C LYS A 233 -16.64 -14.26 -4.81
N ASN A 234 -15.97 -15.28 -4.26
CA ASN A 234 -16.21 -15.76 -2.90
C ASN A 234 -15.67 -14.80 -1.83
N TRP A 235 -14.79 -13.87 -2.21
CA TRP A 235 -14.13 -12.96 -1.30
C TRP A 235 -14.40 -11.50 -1.65
N SER A 236 -14.37 -10.61 -0.64
CA SER A 236 -14.55 -9.18 -0.83
C SER A 236 -13.18 -8.49 -0.93
N PHE A 237 -12.65 -8.31 -2.14
CA PHE A 237 -11.42 -7.54 -2.33
C PHE A 237 -11.68 -6.03 -2.30
N THR A 238 -10.74 -5.28 -1.73
CA THR A 238 -10.78 -3.80 -1.74
C THR A 238 -10.30 -3.21 -3.06
N GLN A 239 -9.62 -4.01 -3.83
CA GLN A 239 -9.01 -3.64 -5.11
C GLN A 239 -10.02 -3.79 -6.26
N SER A 240 -9.75 -3.03 -7.34
CA SER A 240 -10.55 -3.15 -8.55
C SER A 240 -10.52 -4.59 -9.10
N PRO A 241 -11.66 -5.16 -9.51
CA PRO A 241 -11.66 -6.44 -10.21
C PRO A 241 -10.74 -6.47 -11.45
N LEU A 242 -10.55 -5.33 -12.12
CA LEU A 242 -9.61 -5.21 -13.23
C LEU A 242 -8.14 -5.32 -12.78
N PHE A 243 -7.83 -4.92 -11.54
CA PHE A 243 -6.49 -5.14 -10.98
C PHE A 243 -6.25 -6.62 -10.67
N LEU A 244 -7.23 -7.32 -10.11
CA LEU A 244 -7.14 -8.77 -9.91
C LEU A 244 -7.01 -9.53 -11.24
N ASP A 245 -7.72 -9.09 -12.26
CA ASP A 245 -7.62 -9.61 -13.62
C ASP A 245 -6.24 -9.38 -14.24
N PHE A 246 -5.61 -8.22 -13.95
CA PHE A 246 -4.21 -7.95 -14.29
C PHE A 246 -3.25 -8.87 -13.52
N LEU A 247 -3.44 -9.08 -12.21
CA LEU A 247 -2.61 -10.00 -11.42
C LEU A 247 -2.72 -11.45 -11.92
N ALA A 248 -3.88 -11.86 -12.42
CA ALA A 248 -4.09 -13.14 -13.09
C ALA A 248 -3.50 -13.20 -14.52
N GLY A 249 -2.89 -12.11 -15.00
CA GLY A 249 -2.24 -12.05 -16.32
C GLY A 249 -3.19 -12.00 -17.49
N ASN A 250 -4.44 -11.57 -17.33
CA ASN A 250 -5.41 -11.44 -18.42
C ASN A 250 -5.33 -10.07 -19.12
N GLN A 251 -4.65 -9.11 -18.52
CA GLN A 251 -4.47 -7.76 -19.05
C GLN A 251 -3.02 -7.31 -18.91
N THR A 252 -2.63 -6.36 -19.74
CA THR A 252 -1.36 -5.65 -19.65
C THR A 252 -1.64 -4.20 -19.30
N TYR A 253 -1.08 -3.72 -18.19
CA TYR A 253 -1.20 -2.34 -17.74
C TYR A 253 0.16 -1.66 -17.67
N GLU A 254 0.16 -0.36 -17.98
CA GLU A 254 1.28 0.52 -17.65
C GLU A 254 1.21 0.99 -16.20
N CYS A 255 2.38 1.15 -15.60
CA CYS A 255 2.50 1.66 -14.24
C CYS A 255 2.14 3.16 -14.19
N THR A 256 1.38 3.56 -13.17
CA THR A 256 1.00 4.96 -12.90
C THR A 256 1.44 5.37 -11.48
N PRO A 257 2.75 5.48 -11.19
CA PRO A 257 3.26 5.67 -9.85
C PRO A 257 2.79 7.00 -9.20
N TRP A 258 2.51 8.02 -10.02
CA TRP A 258 1.93 9.29 -9.57
C TRP A 258 0.52 9.17 -8.98
N SER A 259 -0.17 8.05 -9.22
CA SER A 259 -1.51 7.83 -8.65
C SER A 259 -1.49 7.52 -7.15
N MET A 260 -0.36 7.05 -6.64
CA MET A 260 -0.13 6.76 -5.22
C MET A 260 1.19 7.35 -4.73
N PRO A 261 1.32 8.71 -4.72
CA PRO A 261 2.53 9.36 -4.25
C PRO A 261 2.77 9.09 -2.77
N LEU A 262 4.04 8.93 -2.41
CA LEU A 262 4.47 8.71 -1.02
C LEU A 262 5.04 9.97 -0.41
N ARG A 263 4.53 10.36 0.77
CA ARG A 263 5.12 11.36 1.67
C ARG A 263 5.64 10.68 2.94
N CYS A 264 6.92 10.85 3.23
CA CYS A 264 7.56 10.30 4.42
C CYS A 264 8.44 11.35 5.10
N VAL A 265 9.16 10.97 6.15
CA VAL A 265 10.05 11.88 6.91
C VAL A 265 11.19 12.47 6.07
N PHE A 266 11.54 11.90 4.93
CA PHE A 266 12.51 12.44 3.98
C PHE A 266 11.91 13.50 3.02
N GLY A 267 10.60 13.47 2.80
CA GLY A 267 9.92 14.29 1.80
C GLY A 267 9.00 13.45 0.91
N TRP A 268 8.75 13.93 -0.31
CA TRP A 268 8.00 13.22 -1.35
C TRP A 268 8.94 12.28 -2.11
N GLN A 269 8.74 10.97 -2.00
CA GLN A 269 9.63 9.95 -2.57
C GLN A 269 9.49 9.83 -4.09
N LYS A 270 10.64 9.77 -4.78
CA LYS A 270 10.74 9.56 -6.24
C LYS A 270 11.18 8.13 -6.56
N PRO A 271 10.72 7.53 -7.64
CA PRO A 271 9.52 7.90 -8.41
C PRO A 271 8.25 7.29 -7.81
N CYS A 272 8.38 6.30 -6.92
CA CYS A 272 7.27 5.56 -6.35
C CYS A 272 7.61 5.02 -4.95
N TYR A 273 6.64 4.36 -4.33
CA TYR A 273 6.76 3.75 -3.01
C TYR A 273 7.93 2.77 -2.88
N LEU A 274 8.22 1.99 -3.93
CA LEU A 274 9.21 0.91 -3.89
C LEU A 274 10.64 1.36 -4.20
N LEU A 275 10.78 2.42 -4.99
CA LEU A 275 12.08 2.93 -5.43
C LEU A 275 12.42 4.21 -4.67
N GLY A 276 13.57 4.22 -3.99
CA GLY A 276 14.06 5.36 -3.22
C GLY A 276 15.10 6.18 -3.99
N GLU A 277 14.78 6.64 -5.22
CA GLU A 277 15.76 7.34 -6.09
C GLU A 277 15.83 8.86 -5.84
N GLY A 278 15.20 9.34 -4.80
CA GLY A 278 15.24 10.73 -4.40
C GLY A 278 13.98 11.18 -3.70
N TYR A 279 14.05 12.40 -3.18
CA TYR A 279 12.95 13.04 -2.47
C TYR A 279 12.78 14.47 -2.96
N ALA A 280 11.54 14.88 -3.15
CA ALA A 280 11.16 16.26 -3.42
C ALA A 280 10.66 16.92 -2.13
N LYS A 281 10.80 18.22 -2.04
CA LYS A 281 10.31 18.99 -0.87
C LYS A 281 8.80 19.22 -0.94
N THR A 282 8.27 19.45 -2.12
CA THR A 282 6.84 19.68 -2.36
C THR A 282 6.28 18.69 -3.35
N PHE A 283 4.95 18.47 -3.30
CA PHE A 283 4.26 17.62 -4.27
C PHE A 283 4.41 18.13 -5.71
N ARG A 284 4.40 19.44 -5.90
CA ARG A 284 4.65 20.05 -7.21
C ARG A 284 6.03 19.66 -7.75
N GLU A 285 7.06 19.76 -6.91
CA GLU A 285 8.42 19.38 -7.29
C GLU A 285 8.54 17.89 -7.62
N LEU A 286 7.80 17.02 -6.90
CA LEU A 286 7.68 15.61 -7.25
C LEU A 286 7.10 15.44 -8.66
N MET A 287 5.96 16.10 -8.93
CA MET A 287 5.21 15.91 -10.18
C MET A 287 5.94 16.47 -11.39
N ASP A 288 6.51 17.67 -11.26
CA ASP A 288 7.17 18.39 -12.35
C ASP A 288 8.64 17.96 -12.54
N GLY A 289 9.30 17.58 -11.45
CA GLY A 289 10.73 17.22 -11.46
C GLY A 289 11.03 15.73 -11.63
N THR A 290 10.02 14.88 -11.84
CA THR A 290 10.21 13.45 -12.10
C THR A 290 9.94 13.13 -13.57
N ASP A 291 10.94 12.55 -14.26
CA ASP A 291 10.73 12.03 -15.60
C ASP A 291 10.03 10.68 -15.54
N TRP A 292 8.70 10.75 -15.46
CA TRP A 292 7.82 9.59 -15.29
C TRP A 292 7.93 8.57 -16.42
N ASP A 293 8.33 9.00 -17.62
CA ASP A 293 8.36 8.15 -18.80
C ASP A 293 9.58 7.20 -18.80
N GLN A 294 10.54 7.42 -17.90
CA GLN A 294 11.68 6.53 -17.67
C GLN A 294 11.40 5.36 -16.72
N TYR A 295 10.21 5.30 -16.10
CA TYR A 295 9.86 4.30 -15.12
C TYR A 295 8.74 3.38 -15.60
N GLY A 296 8.74 2.15 -15.10
CA GLY A 296 7.79 1.12 -15.44
C GLY A 296 8.45 -0.11 -16.08
N VAL A 297 7.64 -1.13 -16.27
CA VAL A 297 8.07 -2.39 -16.92
C VAL A 297 8.50 -2.08 -18.35
N GLY A 298 9.59 -2.68 -18.79
CA GLY A 298 10.17 -2.45 -20.11
C GLY A 298 10.99 -1.15 -20.26
N LYS A 299 10.96 -0.28 -19.23
CA LYS A 299 11.67 1.02 -19.24
C LYS A 299 12.82 1.05 -18.25
N TYR A 300 12.65 0.43 -17.09
CA TYR A 300 13.62 0.45 -16.00
C TYR A 300 13.79 -0.95 -15.39
N GLU A 301 15.02 -1.40 -15.26
CA GLU A 301 15.38 -2.75 -14.83
C GLU A 301 14.72 -3.14 -13.50
N LYS A 302 14.74 -2.26 -12.50
CA LYS A 302 14.10 -2.49 -11.20
C LYS A 302 12.57 -2.66 -11.30
N CYS A 303 11.93 -2.24 -12.37
CA CYS A 303 10.49 -2.40 -12.56
C CYS A 303 10.08 -3.71 -13.24
N ALA A 304 11.04 -4.50 -13.73
CA ALA A 304 10.80 -5.68 -14.58
C ALA A 304 9.78 -6.68 -14.00
N ASN A 305 9.85 -6.94 -12.70
CA ASN A 305 8.97 -7.89 -12.02
C ASN A 305 7.78 -7.25 -11.28
N CYS A 306 7.66 -5.92 -11.31
CA CYS A 306 6.66 -5.22 -10.52
C CYS A 306 5.22 -5.46 -11.03
N MET A 307 4.34 -5.88 -10.12
CA MET A 307 2.89 -5.97 -10.30
C MET A 307 2.13 -5.42 -9.07
N VAL A 308 2.77 -4.57 -8.27
CA VAL A 308 2.25 -4.10 -6.99
C VAL A 308 1.14 -3.06 -7.17
N HIS A 309 0.17 -3.05 -6.26
CA HIS A 309 -0.99 -2.17 -6.32
C HIS A 309 -0.64 -0.68 -6.43
N CYS A 310 0.39 -0.21 -5.72
CA CYS A 310 0.80 1.21 -5.77
C CYS A 310 1.22 1.69 -7.18
N GLY A 311 1.57 0.77 -8.07
CA GLY A 311 1.91 1.10 -9.47
C GLY A 311 0.76 0.89 -10.46
N PHE A 312 -0.10 -0.07 -10.23
CA PHE A 312 -1.05 -0.54 -11.24
C PHE A 312 -2.54 -0.40 -10.86
N GLU A 313 -2.86 -0.31 -9.55
CA GLU A 313 -4.24 -0.12 -9.11
C GLU A 313 -4.85 1.18 -9.64
N GLY A 314 -4.06 2.26 -9.69
CA GLY A 314 -4.51 3.54 -10.26
C GLY A 314 -4.94 3.43 -11.72
N THR A 315 -4.20 2.66 -12.52
CA THR A 315 -4.57 2.34 -13.91
C THR A 315 -5.87 1.53 -13.95
N ALA A 316 -5.99 0.49 -13.13
CA ALA A 316 -7.17 -0.37 -13.08
C ALA A 316 -8.42 0.40 -12.62
N VAL A 317 -8.31 1.25 -11.61
CA VAL A 317 -9.42 2.12 -11.15
C VAL A 317 -9.85 3.08 -12.25
N THR A 318 -8.90 3.75 -12.90
CA THR A 318 -9.19 4.65 -14.02
C THR A 318 -9.87 3.91 -15.17
N ASP A 319 -9.39 2.71 -15.52
CA ASP A 319 -9.97 1.85 -16.56
C ASP A 319 -11.39 1.39 -16.20
N SER A 320 -11.64 1.07 -14.93
CA SER A 320 -12.97 0.70 -14.42
C SER A 320 -14.00 1.83 -14.59
N ILE A 321 -13.56 3.09 -14.46
CA ILE A 321 -14.43 4.28 -14.54
C ILE A 321 -14.62 4.73 -15.99
N THR A 322 -13.53 4.75 -16.74
CA THR A 322 -13.55 5.24 -18.15
C THR A 322 -14.04 4.21 -19.14
N ARG A 323 -13.93 2.91 -18.82
CA ARG A 323 -14.35 1.76 -19.63
C ARG A 323 -15.17 0.76 -18.81
N PRO A 324 -16.33 1.18 -18.25
CA PRO A 324 -17.11 0.35 -17.31
C PRO A 324 -17.61 -0.97 -17.90
N TRP A 325 -17.73 -1.07 -19.24
CA TRP A 325 -18.09 -2.32 -19.90
C TRP A 325 -17.10 -3.47 -19.65
N LYS A 326 -15.83 -3.17 -19.34
CA LYS A 326 -14.84 -4.20 -18.96
C LYS A 326 -15.18 -4.88 -17.61
N MET A 327 -15.91 -4.19 -16.76
CA MET A 327 -16.33 -4.73 -15.48
C MET A 327 -17.44 -5.76 -15.59
N LEU A 328 -18.25 -5.71 -16.66
CA LEU A 328 -19.42 -6.58 -16.81
C LEU A 328 -19.06 -8.09 -16.84
N PRO A 329 -18.09 -8.55 -17.66
CA PRO A 329 -17.69 -9.96 -17.65
C PRO A 329 -17.16 -10.39 -16.26
N LEU A 330 -16.39 -9.54 -15.57
CA LEU A 330 -15.84 -9.85 -14.26
C LEU A 330 -16.93 -9.94 -13.19
N ALA A 331 -17.93 -9.06 -13.24
CA ALA A 331 -19.07 -9.13 -12.34
C ALA A 331 -19.90 -10.42 -12.54
N MET A 332 -20.05 -10.86 -13.79
CA MET A 332 -20.83 -12.06 -14.11
C MET A 332 -20.07 -13.35 -13.83
N ARG A 333 -18.83 -13.46 -14.27
CA ARG A 333 -18.05 -14.71 -14.30
C ARG A 333 -16.89 -14.76 -13.32
N GLY A 334 -16.51 -13.62 -12.71
CA GLY A 334 -15.26 -13.48 -11.97
C GLY A 334 -14.05 -13.32 -12.91
N VAL A 335 -12.87 -13.30 -12.32
CA VAL A 335 -11.60 -13.25 -13.04
C VAL A 335 -11.36 -14.58 -13.75
N LYS A 336 -10.95 -14.52 -15.01
CA LYS A 336 -10.58 -15.70 -15.79
C LYS A 336 -9.27 -16.31 -15.28
N THR A 337 -9.27 -17.61 -15.02
CA THR A 337 -8.14 -18.33 -14.40
C THR A 337 -7.44 -19.34 -15.32
N ASP A 338 -7.88 -19.44 -16.57
CA ASP A 338 -7.36 -20.37 -17.58
C ASP A 338 -6.96 -19.66 -18.89
N GLY A 339 -6.47 -20.43 -19.87
CA GLY A 339 -6.08 -19.95 -21.18
C GLY A 339 -4.73 -19.22 -21.20
N PRO A 340 -4.33 -18.61 -22.33
CA PRO A 340 -3.07 -17.91 -22.44
C PRO A 340 -3.02 -16.63 -21.60
N PHE A 341 -1.83 -16.24 -21.16
CA PHE A 341 -1.61 -14.92 -20.59
C PHE A 341 -1.68 -13.83 -21.67
N ALA A 342 -2.10 -12.64 -21.29
CA ALA A 342 -1.92 -11.46 -22.13
C ALA A 342 -0.43 -11.23 -22.43
N PRO A 343 -0.07 -10.66 -23.59
CA PRO A 343 1.31 -10.35 -23.92
C PRO A 343 1.96 -9.49 -22.83
N ASP A 344 3.18 -9.83 -22.44
CA ASP A 344 3.97 -8.98 -21.52
C ASP A 344 4.67 -7.85 -22.28
N ILE A 345 5.03 -6.81 -21.53
CA ILE A 345 5.83 -5.70 -22.05
C ILE A 345 7.27 -6.25 -22.25
N PRO A 346 7.89 -6.06 -23.43
CA PRO A 346 9.27 -6.47 -23.70
C PRO A 346 10.26 -5.81 -22.72
N LEU A 347 11.33 -6.54 -22.35
CA LEU A 347 12.32 -6.09 -21.38
C LEU A 347 13.70 -5.74 -22.00
N ASP A 348 13.80 -5.77 -23.31
CA ASP A 348 15.05 -5.66 -24.09
C ASP A 348 15.63 -4.23 -24.18
N HIS A 349 14.86 -3.21 -23.80
CA HIS A 349 15.29 -1.80 -23.87
C HIS A 349 15.30 -1.08 -22.51
N GLN A 350 15.43 -1.82 -21.41
CA GLN A 350 15.42 -1.21 -20.09
C GLN A 350 16.71 -0.47 -19.78
N ARG A 351 16.60 0.74 -19.21
CA ARG A 351 17.76 1.38 -18.63
C ARG A 351 18.23 0.62 -17.37
N PRO A 352 19.55 0.56 -17.11
CA PRO A 352 20.09 -0.11 -15.94
C PRO A 352 19.68 0.57 -14.64
N ALA A 353 19.63 -0.21 -13.56
CA ALA A 353 19.39 0.27 -12.23
C ALA A 353 20.51 1.20 -11.74
N GLN A 354 20.15 2.33 -11.16
CA GLN A 354 21.06 3.20 -10.42
C GLN A 354 20.77 3.08 -8.93
N TYR A 355 21.82 2.80 -8.14
CA TYR A 355 21.69 2.75 -6.69
C TYR A 355 21.97 4.13 -6.10
N VAL A 356 21.00 4.75 -5.43
CA VAL A 356 21.09 6.11 -4.88
C VAL A 356 20.77 6.18 -3.38
N PHE A 357 20.38 5.06 -2.79
CA PHE A 357 19.73 5.01 -1.47
C PHE A 357 20.61 5.52 -0.31
N SER A 358 21.90 5.15 -0.26
CA SER A 358 22.82 5.55 0.83
C SER A 358 22.98 7.07 0.93
N ARG A 359 23.02 7.76 -0.19
CA ARG A 359 23.18 9.21 -0.28
C ARG A 359 22.08 9.97 0.46
N HIS A 360 20.82 9.55 0.33
CA HIS A 360 19.69 10.22 0.99
C HIS A 360 19.70 10.05 2.51
N VAL A 361 20.20 8.91 2.98
CA VAL A 361 20.40 8.69 4.42
C VAL A 361 21.46 9.63 4.97
N GLU A 362 22.58 9.77 4.27
CA GLU A 362 23.68 10.67 4.65
C GLU A 362 23.23 12.14 4.64
N GLU A 363 22.53 12.58 3.60
CA GLU A 363 21.96 13.93 3.49
C GLU A 363 20.99 14.22 4.66
N LYS A 364 20.11 13.26 5.00
CA LYS A 364 19.16 13.41 6.11
C LYS A 364 19.85 13.45 7.46
N LEU A 365 20.86 12.63 7.69
CA LEU A 365 21.66 12.68 8.91
C LEU A 365 22.41 14.00 9.05
N ALA A 366 22.94 14.55 7.97
CA ALA A 366 23.58 15.88 7.96
C ALA A 366 22.56 16.98 8.30
N GLU A 367 21.35 16.92 7.72
CA GLU A 367 20.27 17.87 8.06
C GLU A 367 19.89 17.80 9.55
N ILE A 368 19.71 16.59 10.12
CA ILE A 368 19.38 16.40 11.53
C ILE A 368 20.48 17.00 12.43
N LYS A 369 21.74 16.72 12.13
CA LYS A 369 22.89 17.23 12.89
C LYS A 369 23.04 18.75 12.80
N SER A 370 22.61 19.37 11.70
CA SER A 370 22.65 20.83 11.51
C SER A 370 21.56 21.59 12.27
N ARG A 371 20.51 20.92 12.71
CA ARG A 371 19.46 21.52 13.54
C ARG A 371 20.05 21.85 14.92
N LYS A 372 19.98 23.11 15.35
CA LYS A 372 20.47 23.53 16.66
C LYS A 372 19.84 22.72 17.79
N PRO A 373 20.60 22.31 18.83
CA PRO A 373 20.04 21.71 20.03
C PRO A 373 19.05 22.69 20.68
N GLY A 374 17.78 22.38 20.67
CA GLY A 374 16.71 23.24 21.23
C GLY A 374 15.37 23.19 20.49
N SER A 375 15.32 22.63 19.27
CA SER A 375 14.07 22.45 18.49
C SER A 375 13.54 21.01 18.49
N GLN A 376 14.12 20.11 19.28
CA GLN A 376 13.56 18.78 19.49
C GLN A 376 12.49 18.85 20.58
N PRO A 377 11.28 18.30 20.36
CA PRO A 377 10.39 18.03 21.47
C PRO A 377 11.11 17.02 22.39
N ALA A 378 11.30 17.41 23.64
CA ALA A 378 11.84 16.54 24.68
C ALA A 378 10.95 15.29 24.81
N GLU A 379 11.61 14.19 25.20
CA GLU A 379 11.06 12.90 25.65
C GLU A 379 11.01 11.77 24.62
N ALA A 380 12.15 11.08 24.56
CA ALA A 380 12.22 9.66 24.35
C ALA A 380 12.56 9.01 25.72
N ALA A 381 11.54 8.73 26.53
CA ALA A 381 11.62 7.82 27.66
C ALA A 381 10.20 7.48 28.13
N GLU A 382 9.91 6.20 28.08
CA GLU A 382 8.87 5.30 28.59
C GLU A 382 7.95 4.68 27.56
#